data_1ed8a30732d506072e0dd86200a4735d
#
_entry.id   1ed8a30732d506072e0dd86200a4735d
#
_cell.length_a   1.000
_cell.length_b   1.000
_cell.length_c   1.000
_cell.angle_alpha   90.00
_cell.angle_beta   90.00
_cell.angle_gamma   90.00
#
_symmetry.space_group_name_H-M   'P 1'
#
loop_
_entity.id
_entity.type
_entity.pdbx_description
1 polymer ?
#
loop_
_entity_poly.entity_id
_entity_poly.type
_entity_poly.pdbx_seq_one_letter_code
_entity_poly.pdbx_strand_id
1 'polypeptide(L)'
;NYVTINDVANMVLACGASPIMSDEPTDIEEITSICQGLNINMGMLNPRKIESMQKAGKKSNELHHKVLLDPVGAGSSSFRTEAALNLIRDIQFDVIRGNISEIKTLAAGHGTTSGVDADEADTLTEQNLEKMIPFIKDFSRRTGSVIAVTGGIDLVSDAKRCFVIRNGRPEMGRITGTGCQLSGMMTAFLAANPENNLEAAAAAVCAMGLAGETGWKYMQPG
;
A
#
# COMPACT_ATOMS: atom_id res chain seq x y z
N ASN A 1 -12.46 2.20 1.96
CA ASN A 1 -12.35 3.04 3.14
C ASN A 1 -13.19 4.32 2.98
N TYR A 2 -14.37 4.40 3.61
CA TYR A 2 -15.31 5.53 3.43
C TYR A 2 -14.75 6.87 3.95
N VAL A 3 -13.81 6.86 4.88
CA VAL A 3 -13.20 8.09 5.41
C VAL A 3 -12.42 8.83 4.32
N THR A 4 -11.81 8.09 3.39
CA THR A 4 -10.87 8.65 2.40
C THR A 4 -11.32 8.46 0.95
N ILE A 5 -12.53 7.94 0.71
CA ILE A 5 -12.99 7.52 -0.62
C ILE A 5 -12.94 8.67 -1.64
N ASN A 6 -13.40 9.86 -1.25
CA ASN A 6 -13.42 11.04 -2.12
C ASN A 6 -12.00 11.55 -2.41
N ASP A 7 -11.14 11.59 -1.39
CA ASP A 7 -9.76 12.06 -1.53
C ASP A 7 -8.94 11.11 -2.42
N VAL A 8 -9.13 9.80 -2.26
CA VAL A 8 -8.48 8.79 -3.10
C VAL A 8 -8.97 8.90 -4.54
N ALA A 9 -10.28 9.09 -4.78
CA ALA A 9 -10.81 9.30 -6.12
C ALA A 9 -10.19 10.53 -6.78
N ASN A 10 -10.15 11.66 -6.07
CA ASN A 10 -9.54 12.90 -6.57
C ASN A 10 -8.04 12.74 -6.84
N MET A 11 -7.32 12.00 -5.99
CA MET A 11 -5.90 11.71 -6.22
C MET A 11 -5.68 10.88 -7.49
N VAL A 12 -6.50 9.86 -7.71
CA VAL A 12 -6.42 9.03 -8.94
C VAL A 12 -6.73 9.86 -10.17
N LEU A 13 -7.76 10.74 -10.14
CA LEU A 13 -8.07 11.69 -11.21
C LEU A 13 -6.91 12.64 -11.48
N ALA A 14 -6.27 13.18 -10.43
CA ALA A 14 -5.12 14.07 -10.57
C ALA A 14 -3.92 13.39 -11.24
N CYS A 15 -3.82 12.06 -11.14
CA CYS A 15 -2.81 11.27 -11.86
C CYS A 15 -3.18 10.97 -13.32
N GLY A 16 -4.36 11.40 -13.80
CA GLY A 16 -4.83 11.12 -15.16
C GLY A 16 -5.49 9.75 -15.34
N ALA A 17 -5.79 9.05 -14.25
CA ALA A 17 -6.54 7.79 -14.27
C ALA A 17 -8.03 8.00 -13.90
N SER A 18 -8.85 6.97 -14.12
CA SER A 18 -10.31 7.04 -13.87
C SER A 18 -10.69 6.08 -12.73
N PRO A 19 -11.05 6.60 -11.53
CA PRO A 19 -11.39 5.74 -10.40
C PRO A 19 -12.83 5.24 -10.46
N ILE A 20 -13.03 3.99 -10.07
CA ILE A 20 -14.33 3.43 -9.71
C ILE A 20 -14.26 2.96 -8.27
N MET A 21 -15.20 3.40 -7.43
CA MET A 21 -15.28 3.03 -6.02
C MET A 21 -16.45 2.07 -5.80
N SER A 22 -16.15 0.80 -5.51
CA SER A 22 -17.14 -0.22 -5.20
C SER A 22 -16.71 -1.09 -4.02
N ASP A 23 -17.69 -1.59 -3.25
CA ASP A 23 -17.51 -2.58 -2.20
C ASP A 23 -18.69 -3.57 -2.11
N GLU A 24 -19.52 -3.62 -3.15
CA GLU A 24 -20.70 -4.48 -3.22
C GLU A 24 -20.32 -5.87 -3.79
N PRO A 25 -20.46 -6.95 -3.01
CA PRO A 25 -20.06 -8.30 -3.45
C PRO A 25 -20.80 -8.83 -4.68
N THR A 26 -21.94 -8.25 -5.03
CA THR A 26 -22.78 -8.74 -6.13
C THR A 26 -22.37 -8.23 -7.50
N ASP A 27 -21.71 -7.07 -7.57
CA ASP A 27 -21.27 -6.46 -8.84
C ASP A 27 -19.75 -6.29 -8.96
N ILE A 28 -19.01 -6.58 -7.88
CA ILE A 28 -17.57 -6.25 -7.80
C ILE A 28 -16.75 -6.94 -8.91
N GLU A 29 -17.12 -8.13 -9.35
CA GLU A 29 -16.40 -8.83 -10.41
C GLU A 29 -16.61 -8.18 -11.79
N GLU A 30 -17.83 -7.67 -12.07
CA GLU A 30 -18.13 -6.93 -13.29
C GLU A 30 -17.38 -5.60 -13.30
N ILE A 31 -17.42 -4.86 -12.19
CA ILE A 31 -16.66 -3.61 -12.01
C ILE A 31 -15.15 -3.86 -12.16
N THR A 32 -14.62 -4.90 -11.54
CA THR A 32 -13.21 -5.26 -11.65
C THR A 32 -12.83 -5.54 -13.11
N SER A 33 -13.72 -6.17 -13.88
CA SER A 33 -13.44 -6.58 -15.25
C SER A 33 -13.24 -5.41 -16.23
N ILE A 34 -13.75 -4.23 -15.93
CA ILE A 34 -13.58 -3.02 -16.76
C ILE A 34 -12.41 -2.12 -16.30
N CYS A 35 -11.70 -2.50 -15.23
CA CYS A 35 -10.55 -1.77 -14.69
C CYS A 35 -9.22 -2.38 -15.17
N GLN A 36 -8.10 -1.69 -14.97
CA GLN A 36 -6.74 -2.20 -15.22
C GLN A 36 -5.93 -2.37 -13.93
N GLY A 37 -6.43 -1.85 -12.81
CA GLY A 37 -5.78 -1.96 -11.51
C GLY A 37 -6.79 -1.97 -10.38
N LEU A 38 -6.42 -2.63 -9.28
CA LEU A 38 -7.23 -2.76 -8.07
C LEU A 38 -6.44 -2.30 -6.85
N ASN A 39 -7.01 -1.37 -6.09
CA ASN A 39 -6.51 -0.98 -4.77
C ASN A 39 -7.42 -1.58 -3.69
N ILE A 40 -6.92 -2.56 -2.96
CA ILE A 40 -7.60 -3.12 -1.78
C ILE A 40 -7.15 -2.36 -0.54
N ASN A 41 -8.04 -1.54 0.02
CA ASN A 41 -7.78 -0.76 1.23
C ASN A 41 -8.63 -1.27 2.40
N MET A 42 -7.98 -1.72 3.46
CA MET A 42 -8.61 -2.37 4.61
C MET A 42 -9.14 -1.40 5.67
N GLY A 43 -9.16 -0.11 5.42
CA GLY A 43 -9.82 0.85 6.31
C GLY A 43 -11.32 0.59 6.42
N MET A 44 -11.88 0.71 7.63
CA MET A 44 -13.31 0.43 7.92
C MET A 44 -13.76 -0.96 7.48
N LEU A 45 -13.00 -1.98 7.87
CA LEU A 45 -13.22 -3.38 7.51
C LEU A 45 -14.49 -3.96 8.16
N ASN A 46 -15.21 -4.79 7.41
CA ASN A 46 -16.30 -5.64 7.88
C ASN A 46 -16.37 -6.93 7.03
N PRO A 47 -17.14 -7.97 7.45
CA PRO A 47 -17.18 -9.24 6.73
C PRO A 47 -17.59 -9.13 5.26
N ARG A 48 -18.58 -8.27 4.94
CA ARG A 48 -19.06 -8.06 3.57
C ARG A 48 -17.98 -7.45 2.67
N LYS A 49 -17.21 -6.51 3.19
CA LYS A 49 -16.06 -5.94 2.47
C LYS A 49 -14.95 -6.94 2.24
N ILE A 50 -14.70 -7.83 3.20
CA ILE A 50 -13.70 -8.90 3.03
C ILE A 50 -14.13 -9.81 1.87
N GLU A 51 -15.41 -10.17 1.77
CA GLU A 51 -15.94 -10.94 0.64
C GLU A 51 -15.71 -10.21 -0.69
N SER A 52 -16.04 -8.92 -0.77
CA SER A 52 -15.81 -8.11 -1.97
C SER A 52 -14.32 -8.03 -2.34
N MET A 53 -13.44 -7.83 -1.35
CA MET A 53 -12.00 -7.78 -1.55
C MET A 53 -11.46 -9.10 -2.11
N GLN A 54 -11.93 -10.24 -1.59
CA GLN A 54 -11.53 -11.55 -2.07
C GLN A 54 -12.00 -11.80 -3.51
N LYS A 55 -13.26 -11.47 -3.83
CA LYS A 55 -13.80 -11.61 -5.19
C LYS A 55 -13.05 -10.72 -6.18
N ALA A 56 -12.91 -9.42 -5.86
CA ALA A 56 -12.19 -8.47 -6.71
C ALA A 56 -10.73 -8.86 -6.93
N GLY A 57 -10.03 -9.27 -5.86
CA GLY A 57 -8.63 -9.67 -5.93
C GLY A 57 -8.41 -10.90 -6.81
N LYS A 58 -9.24 -11.94 -6.62
CA LYS A 58 -9.18 -13.15 -7.45
C LYS A 58 -9.48 -12.84 -8.91
N LYS A 59 -10.54 -12.03 -9.16
CA LYS A 59 -10.90 -11.59 -10.50
C LYS A 59 -9.79 -10.78 -11.17
N SER A 60 -9.14 -9.89 -10.43
CA SER A 60 -7.98 -9.14 -10.93
C SER A 60 -6.81 -10.04 -11.29
N ASN A 61 -6.52 -11.07 -10.49
CA ASN A 61 -5.48 -12.05 -10.80
C ASN A 61 -5.81 -12.86 -12.06
N GLU A 62 -7.07 -13.29 -12.25
CA GLU A 62 -7.52 -13.98 -13.47
C GLU A 62 -7.31 -13.11 -14.72
N LEU A 63 -7.53 -11.80 -14.61
CA LEU A 63 -7.41 -10.83 -15.69
C LEU A 63 -6.01 -10.23 -15.83
N HIS A 64 -5.07 -10.63 -14.98
CA HIS A 64 -3.70 -10.07 -14.93
C HIS A 64 -3.65 -8.56 -14.68
N HIS A 65 -4.63 -8.02 -13.95
CA HIS A 65 -4.65 -6.63 -13.52
C HIS A 65 -3.66 -6.40 -12.38
N LYS A 66 -3.18 -5.17 -12.25
CA LYS A 66 -2.32 -4.79 -11.13
C LYS A 66 -3.09 -4.69 -9.82
N VAL A 67 -2.59 -5.33 -8.77
CA VAL A 67 -3.26 -5.39 -7.47
C VAL A 67 -2.35 -4.85 -6.37
N LEU A 68 -2.86 -3.86 -5.63
CA LEU A 68 -2.21 -3.29 -4.46
C LEU A 68 -3.01 -3.57 -3.20
N LEU A 69 -2.32 -3.98 -2.12
CA LEU A 69 -2.88 -4.07 -0.77
C LEU A 69 -2.40 -2.91 0.10
N ASP A 70 -3.36 -2.21 0.71
CA ASP A 70 -3.15 -1.25 1.80
C ASP A 70 -3.77 -1.83 3.08
N PRO A 71 -2.98 -2.54 3.92
CA PRO A 71 -3.46 -3.30 5.07
C PRO A 71 -3.72 -2.43 6.28
N VAL A 72 -4.46 -1.34 6.11
CA VAL A 72 -4.73 -0.32 7.14
C VAL A 72 -5.12 -0.95 8.47
N GLY A 73 -4.29 -0.72 9.49
CA GLY A 73 -4.53 -1.19 10.86
C GLY A 73 -4.22 -2.67 11.09
N ALA A 74 -3.47 -3.34 10.23
CA ALA A 74 -2.90 -4.65 10.55
C ALA A 74 -2.04 -4.52 11.82
N GLY A 75 -2.23 -5.43 12.78
CA GLY A 75 -1.63 -5.36 14.11
C GLY A 75 -2.50 -4.68 15.17
N SER A 76 -3.50 -3.88 14.79
CA SER A 76 -4.37 -3.21 15.77
C SER A 76 -5.46 -4.13 16.35
N SER A 77 -5.79 -5.23 15.68
CA SER A 77 -6.67 -6.28 16.17
C SER A 77 -6.41 -7.60 15.45
N SER A 78 -6.76 -8.73 16.07
CA SER A 78 -6.69 -10.06 15.45
C SER A 78 -7.52 -10.12 14.18
N PHE A 79 -8.74 -9.59 14.19
CA PHE A 79 -9.64 -9.56 13.03
C PHE A 79 -8.99 -8.89 11.80
N ARG A 80 -8.32 -7.75 11.99
CA ARG A 80 -7.64 -7.04 10.87
C ARG A 80 -6.41 -7.80 10.38
N THR A 81 -5.62 -8.30 11.32
CA THR A 81 -4.41 -9.06 11.00
C THR A 81 -4.74 -10.34 10.24
N GLU A 82 -5.69 -11.12 10.73
CA GLU A 82 -6.14 -12.36 10.08
C GLU A 82 -6.75 -12.10 8.69
N ALA A 83 -7.55 -11.05 8.55
CA ALA A 83 -8.11 -10.67 7.27
C ALA A 83 -7.01 -10.31 6.25
N ALA A 84 -6.00 -9.53 6.66
CA ALA A 84 -4.86 -9.18 5.80
C ALA A 84 -4.04 -10.42 5.38
N LEU A 85 -3.75 -11.31 6.34
CA LEU A 85 -3.01 -12.55 6.07
C LEU A 85 -3.79 -13.49 5.13
N ASN A 86 -5.11 -13.58 5.31
CA ASN A 86 -5.97 -14.37 4.42
C ASN A 86 -5.99 -13.79 3.00
N LEU A 87 -6.07 -12.45 2.86
CA LEU A 87 -5.98 -11.81 1.55
C LEU A 87 -4.63 -12.10 0.88
N ILE A 88 -3.50 -11.97 1.60
CA ILE A 88 -2.15 -12.25 1.06
C ILE A 88 -2.01 -13.73 0.65
N ARG A 89 -2.63 -14.65 1.38
CA ARG A 89 -2.61 -16.08 1.03
C ARG A 89 -3.40 -16.38 -0.25
N ASP A 90 -4.55 -15.72 -0.44
CA ASP A 90 -5.55 -16.07 -1.44
C ASP A 90 -5.43 -15.24 -2.73
N ILE A 91 -4.72 -14.12 -2.71
CA ILE A 91 -4.58 -13.16 -3.81
C ILE A 91 -3.10 -12.85 -4.01
N GLN A 92 -2.65 -12.85 -5.27
CA GLN A 92 -1.32 -12.36 -5.63
C GLN A 92 -1.36 -10.83 -5.73
N PHE A 93 -0.58 -10.15 -4.91
CA PHE A 93 -0.41 -8.70 -4.94
C PHE A 93 0.86 -8.31 -5.70
N ASP A 94 0.79 -7.29 -6.55
CA ASP A 94 1.98 -6.65 -7.16
C ASP A 94 2.71 -5.79 -6.13
N VAL A 95 1.96 -5.10 -5.27
CA VAL A 95 2.49 -4.25 -4.20
C VAL A 95 1.71 -4.46 -2.90
N ILE A 96 2.44 -4.53 -1.78
CA ILE A 96 1.89 -4.38 -0.42
C ILE A 96 2.48 -3.09 0.14
N ARG A 97 1.62 -2.11 0.46
CA ARG A 97 2.03 -0.81 0.98
C ARG A 97 1.48 -0.58 2.38
N GLY A 98 2.33 -0.28 3.34
CA GLY A 98 1.92 0.01 4.72
C GLY A 98 2.96 0.84 5.47
N ASN A 99 2.68 1.19 6.72
CA ASN A 99 3.72 1.68 7.63
C ASN A 99 4.57 0.51 8.13
N ILE A 100 5.67 0.81 8.82
CA ILE A 100 6.60 -0.23 9.26
C ILE A 100 5.96 -1.22 10.26
N SER A 101 5.05 -0.77 11.12
CA SER A 101 4.36 -1.63 12.09
C SER A 101 3.41 -2.61 11.40
N GLU A 102 2.64 -2.15 10.41
CA GLU A 102 1.78 -2.99 9.58
C GLU A 102 2.59 -4.05 8.84
N ILE A 103 3.70 -3.66 8.20
CA ILE A 103 4.56 -4.58 7.44
C ILE A 103 5.25 -5.59 8.37
N LYS A 104 5.75 -5.18 9.55
CA LYS A 104 6.30 -6.12 10.56
C LYS A 104 5.26 -7.15 10.98
N THR A 105 4.04 -6.71 11.27
CA THR A 105 2.93 -7.59 11.67
C THR A 105 2.62 -8.63 10.59
N LEU A 106 2.51 -8.22 9.33
CA LEU A 106 2.24 -9.14 8.23
C LEU A 106 3.41 -10.11 7.98
N ALA A 107 4.64 -9.62 8.06
CA ALA A 107 5.83 -10.45 7.89
C ALA A 107 5.95 -11.51 9.00
N ALA A 108 5.58 -11.20 10.24
CA ALA A 108 5.56 -12.15 11.36
C ALA A 108 4.48 -13.22 11.18
N GLY A 109 3.28 -12.84 10.72
CA GLY A 109 2.18 -13.77 10.47
C GLY A 109 2.36 -14.65 9.23
N HIS A 110 3.23 -14.27 8.30
CA HIS A 110 3.51 -15.00 7.04
C HIS A 110 4.75 -15.93 7.13
N GLY A 111 5.08 -16.42 8.32
CA GLY A 111 6.20 -17.33 8.59
C GLY A 111 7.19 -16.79 9.63
N THR A 112 8.17 -17.60 10.01
CA THR A 112 9.15 -17.23 11.02
C THR A 112 10.00 -16.05 10.55
N THR A 113 9.84 -14.90 11.21
CA THR A 113 10.76 -13.77 11.08
C THR A 113 11.96 -14.01 11.99
N SER A 114 13.10 -14.42 11.43
CA SER A 114 14.34 -14.39 12.18
C SER A 114 14.86 -12.94 12.22
N GLY A 115 14.92 -12.33 13.40
CA GLY A 115 15.83 -11.25 13.69
C GLY A 115 15.34 -9.82 13.72
N VAL A 116 14.03 -9.56 13.82
CA VAL A 116 13.52 -8.21 14.13
C VAL A 116 12.71 -8.25 15.40
N ASP A 117 13.30 -7.76 16.51
CA ASP A 117 12.61 -7.67 17.79
C ASP A 117 11.43 -6.67 17.72
N ALA A 118 10.33 -7.03 18.39
CA ALA A 118 9.12 -6.20 18.45
C ALA A 118 9.34 -4.83 19.13
N ASP A 119 10.44 -4.69 19.85
CA ASP A 119 10.76 -3.53 20.68
C ASP A 119 11.58 -2.42 19.96
N GLU A 120 12.00 -2.61 18.71
CA GLU A 120 12.61 -1.51 17.97
C GLU A 120 11.51 -0.55 17.49
N ALA A 121 11.72 0.73 17.76
CA ALA A 121 10.80 1.82 17.43
C ALA A 121 10.13 1.61 16.06
N ASP A 122 8.80 1.72 16.00
CA ASP A 122 7.98 1.58 14.80
C ASP A 122 8.19 2.73 13.80
N THR A 123 9.46 3.09 13.59
CA THR A 123 9.88 4.19 12.71
C THR A 123 11.17 3.83 12.00
N LEU A 124 11.19 4.06 10.69
CA LEU A 124 12.43 3.98 9.92
C LEU A 124 13.32 5.18 10.21
N THR A 125 14.57 4.92 10.53
CA THR A 125 15.62 5.91 10.81
C THR A 125 16.89 5.55 10.05
N GLU A 126 17.81 6.51 9.86
CA GLU A 126 19.10 6.23 9.20
C GLU A 126 19.88 5.11 9.91
N GLN A 127 19.74 5.01 11.25
CA GLN A 127 20.47 4.03 12.05
C GLN A 127 19.97 2.58 11.87
N ASN A 128 18.69 2.40 11.50
CA ASN A 128 18.12 1.06 11.35
C ASN A 128 17.93 0.59 9.89
N LEU A 129 18.29 1.41 8.91
CA LEU A 129 18.16 1.05 7.48
C LEU A 129 18.92 -0.22 7.10
N GLU A 130 20.16 -0.39 7.59
CA GLU A 130 20.98 -1.56 7.28
C GLU A 130 20.32 -2.88 7.72
N LYS A 131 19.52 -2.85 8.79
CA LYS A 131 18.78 -3.99 9.30
C LYS A 131 17.43 -4.15 8.59
N MET A 132 16.75 -3.02 8.31
CA MET A 132 15.41 -3.03 7.75
C MET A 132 15.36 -3.39 6.27
N ILE A 133 16.36 -2.99 5.48
CA ILE A 133 16.40 -3.30 4.04
C ILE A 133 16.43 -4.81 3.79
N PRO A 134 17.30 -5.62 4.43
CA PRO A 134 17.26 -7.08 4.27
C PRO A 134 15.93 -7.72 4.71
N PHE A 135 15.35 -7.23 5.81
CA PHE A 135 14.04 -7.67 6.30
C PHE A 135 12.92 -7.47 5.26
N ILE A 136 12.85 -6.27 4.67
CA ILE A 136 11.83 -5.94 3.65
C ILE A 136 12.06 -6.75 2.37
N LYS A 137 13.30 -6.93 1.93
CA LYS A 137 13.66 -7.80 0.79
C LYS A 137 13.24 -9.25 1.02
N ASP A 138 13.41 -9.75 2.24
CA ASP A 138 12.98 -11.10 2.59
C ASP A 138 11.45 -11.23 2.55
N PHE A 139 10.73 -10.27 3.08
CA PHE A 139 9.26 -10.27 3.01
C PHE A 139 8.77 -10.15 1.56
N SER A 140 9.39 -9.31 0.73
CA SER A 140 9.14 -9.25 -0.71
C SER A 140 9.36 -10.61 -1.39
N ARG A 141 10.44 -11.30 -1.07
CA ARG A 141 10.74 -12.64 -1.62
C ARG A 141 9.66 -13.67 -1.25
N ARG A 142 9.18 -13.64 0.00
CA ARG A 142 8.17 -14.59 0.50
C ARG A 142 6.78 -14.36 -0.12
N THR A 143 6.42 -13.10 -0.36
CA THR A 143 5.12 -12.74 -0.93
C THR A 143 5.10 -12.66 -2.45
N GLY A 144 6.28 -12.52 -3.08
CA GLY A 144 6.39 -12.23 -4.51
C GLY A 144 6.00 -10.79 -4.88
N SER A 145 5.72 -9.93 -3.88
CA SER A 145 5.23 -8.57 -4.06
C SER A 145 6.34 -7.54 -3.87
N VAL A 146 6.24 -6.39 -4.50
CA VAL A 146 6.99 -5.20 -4.08
C VAL A 146 6.44 -4.74 -2.73
N ILE A 147 7.32 -4.44 -1.78
CA ILE A 147 6.94 -3.92 -0.45
C ILE A 147 7.27 -2.45 -0.40
N ALA A 148 6.25 -1.62 -0.16
CA ALA A 148 6.39 -0.18 0.03
C ALA A 148 6.11 0.19 1.49
N VAL A 149 7.16 0.49 2.24
CA VAL A 149 7.07 0.97 3.63
C VAL A 149 7.13 2.48 3.62
N THR A 150 6.13 3.14 4.19
CA THR A 150 6.06 4.60 4.21
C THR A 150 6.12 5.17 5.62
N GLY A 151 6.84 6.30 5.78
CA GLY A 151 7.09 6.94 7.06
C GLY A 151 7.86 8.25 6.91
N GLY A 152 8.78 8.52 7.81
CA GLY A 152 9.71 9.65 7.68
C GLY A 152 10.83 9.38 6.65
N ILE A 153 11.19 8.12 6.48
CA ILE A 153 11.97 7.58 5.37
C ILE A 153 11.12 6.49 4.75
N ASP A 154 11.03 6.47 3.43
CA ASP A 154 10.27 5.45 2.72
C ASP A 154 11.21 4.41 2.10
N LEU A 155 10.80 3.15 2.12
CA LEU A 155 11.50 2.05 1.46
C LEU A 155 10.57 1.38 0.45
N VAL A 156 11.02 1.25 -0.79
CA VAL A 156 10.29 0.50 -1.83
C VAL A 156 11.22 -0.58 -2.37
N SER A 157 10.87 -1.84 -2.15
CA SER A 157 11.76 -2.96 -2.38
C SER A 157 11.11 -4.14 -3.08
N ASP A 158 11.79 -4.68 -4.07
CA ASP A 158 11.62 -6.08 -4.49
C ASP A 158 12.60 -6.98 -3.72
N ALA A 159 12.68 -8.27 -4.06
CA ALA A 159 13.58 -9.22 -3.43
C ALA A 159 15.09 -8.92 -3.65
N LYS A 160 15.42 -8.06 -4.63
CA LYS A 160 16.80 -7.79 -5.06
C LYS A 160 17.23 -6.35 -4.83
N ARG A 161 16.36 -5.37 -5.14
CA ARG A 161 16.65 -3.94 -5.11
C ARG A 161 15.78 -3.25 -4.06
N CYS A 162 16.28 -2.15 -3.51
CA CYS A 162 15.53 -1.30 -2.58
C CYS A 162 15.84 0.15 -2.87
N PHE A 163 14.80 0.94 -3.10
CA PHE A 163 14.88 2.40 -3.12
C PHE A 163 14.68 2.94 -1.71
N VAL A 164 15.53 3.88 -1.30
CA VAL A 164 15.42 4.64 -0.06
C VAL A 164 15.06 6.08 -0.42
N ILE A 165 13.86 6.50 -0.04
CA ILE A 165 13.27 7.77 -0.46
C ILE A 165 13.13 8.68 0.76
N ARG A 166 13.58 9.94 0.65
CA ARG A 166 13.68 10.88 1.78
C ARG A 166 12.96 12.21 1.52
N ASN A 167 12.23 12.31 0.42
CA ASN A 167 11.46 13.50 0.13
C ASN A 167 10.10 13.48 0.85
N GLY A 168 9.42 14.61 0.87
CA GLY A 168 8.17 14.81 1.56
C GLY A 168 8.31 15.72 2.79
N ARG A 169 7.22 15.87 3.52
CA ARG A 169 7.12 16.80 4.64
C ARG A 169 6.43 16.13 5.83
N PRO A 170 6.93 16.33 7.07
CA PRO A 170 6.29 15.79 8.28
C PRO A 170 4.84 16.24 8.45
N GLU A 171 4.49 17.42 7.96
CA GLU A 171 3.15 17.99 8.04
C GLU A 171 2.12 17.17 7.25
N MET A 172 2.53 16.39 6.26
CA MET A 172 1.65 15.45 5.54
C MET A 172 1.01 14.43 6.49
N GLY A 173 1.69 14.08 7.58
CA GLY A 173 1.16 13.19 8.62
C GLY A 173 -0.02 13.78 9.41
N ARG A 174 -0.27 15.09 9.30
CA ARG A 174 -1.42 15.76 9.93
C ARG A 174 -2.68 15.73 9.05
N ILE A 175 -2.57 15.24 7.83
CA ILE A 175 -3.69 15.11 6.90
C ILE A 175 -4.12 13.65 6.89
N THR A 176 -5.38 13.41 7.32
CA THR A 176 -5.90 12.04 7.33
C THR A 176 -5.99 11.48 5.91
N GLY A 177 -5.59 10.22 5.74
CA GLY A 177 -5.76 9.52 4.46
C GLY A 177 -4.67 9.74 3.41
N THR A 178 -3.60 10.50 3.70
CA THR A 178 -2.46 10.66 2.75
C THR A 178 -1.88 9.30 2.34
N GLY A 179 -1.81 8.34 3.26
CA GLY A 179 -1.42 6.97 2.94
C GLY A 179 -2.38 6.28 1.97
N CYS A 180 -3.69 6.37 2.21
CA CYS A 180 -4.70 5.79 1.32
C CYS A 180 -4.68 6.46 -0.07
N GLN A 181 -4.46 7.77 -0.13
CA GLN A 181 -4.28 8.52 -1.39
C GLN A 181 -3.06 8.02 -2.16
N LEU A 182 -1.92 7.83 -1.46
CA LEU A 182 -0.72 7.25 -2.07
C LEU A 182 -0.98 5.84 -2.62
N SER A 183 -1.75 5.00 -1.93
CA SER A 183 -2.11 3.67 -2.42
C SER A 183 -2.93 3.74 -3.72
N GLY A 184 -3.89 4.66 -3.81
CA GLY A 184 -4.63 4.94 -5.05
C GLY A 184 -3.74 5.44 -6.17
N MET A 185 -2.88 6.43 -5.90
CA MET A 185 -1.88 6.95 -6.84
C MET A 185 -0.95 5.83 -7.34
N MET A 186 -0.41 5.03 -6.41
CA MET A 186 0.51 3.93 -6.74
C MET A 186 -0.16 2.89 -7.64
N THR A 187 -1.45 2.58 -7.41
CA THR A 187 -2.22 1.68 -8.27
C THR A 187 -2.34 2.24 -9.70
N ALA A 188 -2.57 3.55 -9.86
CA ALA A 188 -2.60 4.19 -11.17
C ALA A 188 -1.24 4.12 -11.87
N PHE A 189 -0.13 4.34 -11.15
CA PHE A 189 1.23 4.21 -11.67
C PHE A 189 1.56 2.77 -12.10
N LEU A 190 1.13 1.77 -11.32
CA LEU A 190 1.30 0.35 -11.65
C LEU A 190 0.52 -0.02 -12.92
N ALA A 191 -0.73 0.40 -13.04
CA ALA A 191 -1.56 0.14 -14.21
C ALA A 191 -0.97 0.75 -15.49
N ALA A 192 -0.36 1.93 -15.38
CA ALA A 192 0.32 2.60 -16.49
C ALA A 192 1.70 1.99 -16.83
N ASN A 193 2.32 1.22 -15.91
CA ASN A 193 3.66 0.64 -16.07
C ASN A 193 3.69 -0.84 -15.66
N PRO A 194 2.95 -1.72 -16.32
CA PRO A 194 2.70 -3.09 -15.84
C PRO A 194 3.96 -3.97 -15.75
N GLU A 195 5.03 -3.63 -16.48
CA GLU A 195 6.27 -4.41 -16.48
C GLU A 195 7.30 -3.93 -15.42
N ASN A 196 7.04 -2.80 -14.75
CA ASN A 196 8.01 -2.12 -13.90
C ASN A 196 7.44 -1.78 -12.52
N ASN A 197 6.91 -2.79 -11.80
CA ASN A 197 6.22 -2.60 -10.51
C ASN A 197 7.07 -1.85 -9.47
N LEU A 198 8.37 -2.16 -9.37
CA LEU A 198 9.26 -1.54 -8.39
C LEU A 198 9.46 -0.05 -8.67
N GLU A 199 9.77 0.29 -9.93
CA GLU A 199 9.98 1.68 -10.36
C GLU A 199 8.69 2.49 -10.31
N ALA A 200 7.56 1.91 -10.70
CA ALA A 200 6.25 2.55 -10.63
C ALA A 200 5.86 2.87 -9.18
N ALA A 201 6.06 1.92 -8.25
CA ALA A 201 5.81 2.14 -6.84
C ALA A 201 6.73 3.21 -6.24
N ALA A 202 8.04 3.19 -6.55
CA ALA A 202 8.99 4.19 -6.09
C ALA A 202 8.67 5.59 -6.66
N ALA A 203 8.30 5.67 -7.94
CA ALA A 203 7.91 6.93 -8.57
C ALA A 203 6.65 7.53 -7.93
N ALA A 204 5.65 6.70 -7.56
CA ALA A 204 4.46 7.16 -6.86
C ALA A 204 4.80 7.76 -5.48
N VAL A 205 5.70 7.11 -4.71
CA VAL A 205 6.18 7.64 -3.43
C VAL A 205 6.90 8.98 -3.62
N CYS A 206 7.83 9.06 -4.57
CA CYS A 206 8.54 10.30 -4.88
C CYS A 206 7.59 11.43 -5.31
N ALA A 207 6.60 11.13 -6.17
CA ALA A 207 5.62 12.10 -6.63
C ALA A 207 4.75 12.63 -5.50
N MET A 208 4.31 11.75 -4.58
CA MET A 208 3.53 12.14 -3.40
C MET A 208 4.33 13.04 -2.46
N GLY A 209 5.59 12.69 -2.20
CA GLY A 209 6.49 13.52 -1.40
C GLY A 209 6.72 14.90 -2.02
N LEU A 210 6.97 14.96 -3.34
CA LEU A 210 7.15 16.21 -4.08
C LEU A 210 5.88 17.08 -4.06
N ALA A 211 4.71 16.46 -4.16
CA ALA A 211 3.44 17.16 -4.04
C ALA A 211 3.28 17.81 -2.66
N GLY A 212 3.64 17.09 -1.59
CA GLY A 212 3.65 17.61 -0.23
C GLY A 212 4.62 18.77 -0.03
N GLU A 213 5.85 18.66 -0.55
CA GLU A 213 6.85 19.74 -0.52
C GLU A 213 6.39 20.97 -1.31
N THR A 214 5.75 20.74 -2.46
CA THR A 214 5.23 21.83 -3.30
C THR A 214 4.05 22.52 -2.62
N GLY A 215 3.08 21.74 -2.11
CA GLY A 215 1.92 22.29 -1.40
C GLY A 215 2.30 23.11 -0.18
N TRP A 216 3.32 22.66 0.56
CA TRP A 216 3.83 23.40 1.72
C TRP A 216 4.26 24.84 1.40
N LYS A 217 4.82 25.09 0.22
CA LYS A 217 5.27 26.44 -0.19
C LYS A 217 4.11 27.43 -0.34
N TYR A 218 2.88 26.93 -0.52
CA TYR A 218 1.69 27.74 -0.71
C TYR A 218 0.78 27.77 0.53
N MET A 219 1.11 26.98 1.56
CA MET A 219 0.34 27.00 2.81
C MET A 219 0.58 28.28 3.59
N GLN A 220 -0.49 28.87 4.12
CA GLN A 220 -0.41 29.96 5.08
C GLN A 220 -0.29 29.38 6.49
N PRO A 221 0.39 30.08 7.43
CA PRO A 221 0.36 29.70 8.84
C PRO A 221 -1.10 29.65 9.32
N GLY A 222 -1.53 28.49 9.81
CA GLY A 222 -2.86 28.26 10.38
C GLY A 222 -2.79 28.18 11.90
#